data_4e2182f31b810b5d4967ad6f92941090
#
_entry.id   4e2182f31b810b5d4967ad6f92941090
#
_cell.length_a   1.000
_cell.length_b   1.000
_cell.length_c   1.000
_cell.angle_alpha   90.00
_cell.angle_beta   90.00
_cell.angle_gamma   90.00
#
_symmetry.space_group_name_H-M   'P 1'
#
loop_
_entity.id
_entity.type
_entity.pdbx_description
1 polymer ?
#
loop_
_entity_poly.entity_id
_entity_poly.type
_entity_poly.pdbx_seq_one_letter_code
_entity_poly.pdbx_strand_id
1 'polypeptide(L)'
;MLSTLDEPTVTGLTAAERLAVETFYRAFSAGNAGLLDQAVTPDWQDIPLAPGQAPGREGMKPLIAGFVAAFPDAKVTVHEIIGAPGRAAVRAEITGTHKGEWFGVAPTGKTFSMRLHEFHHLEDGRLTHTWHMEDWCGWLSQVGAWPAKLAA
;
A
#
# COMPACT_ATOMS: atom_id res chain seq x y z
N MET A 1 -2.34 -6.76 36.72
CA MET A 1 -3.38 -5.86 36.21
C MET A 1 -2.84 -5.17 34.96
N LEU A 2 -3.22 -5.63 33.76
CA LEU A 2 -2.89 -4.93 32.53
C LEU A 2 -3.79 -3.69 32.48
N SER A 3 -3.19 -2.50 32.51
CA SER A 3 -3.87 -1.25 32.24
C SER A 3 -4.58 -1.38 30.91
N THR A 4 -5.87 -1.13 30.88
CA THR A 4 -6.59 -0.86 29.64
C THR A 4 -5.88 0.33 29.00
N LEU A 5 -5.14 0.09 27.92
CA LEU A 5 -4.67 1.18 27.08
C LEU A 5 -5.94 1.85 26.58
N ASP A 6 -6.21 3.07 27.03
CA ASP A 6 -7.19 3.93 26.40
C ASP A 6 -6.87 3.91 24.90
N GLU A 7 -7.88 3.63 24.08
CA GLU A 7 -7.70 3.74 22.64
C GLU A 7 -7.15 5.15 22.34
N PRO A 8 -5.98 5.27 21.71
CA PRO A 8 -5.45 6.58 21.42
C PRO A 8 -6.46 7.31 20.56
N THR A 9 -7.02 8.40 21.09
CA THR A 9 -7.83 9.33 20.31
C THR A 9 -6.88 9.95 19.29
N VAL A 10 -6.83 9.35 18.10
CA VAL A 10 -5.91 9.77 17.05
C VAL A 10 -6.48 10.98 16.36
N THR A 11 -6.28 12.13 16.97
CA THR A 11 -6.67 13.43 16.46
C THR A 11 -5.41 14.22 16.10
N GLY A 12 -4.81 13.95 14.96
CA GLY A 12 -3.60 14.66 14.59
C GLY A 12 -3.56 15.07 13.13
N LEU A 13 -4.26 14.33 12.25
CA LEU A 13 -4.34 14.68 10.84
C LEU A 13 -5.41 15.72 10.58
N THR A 14 -5.09 16.72 9.77
CA THR A 14 -6.09 17.60 9.17
C THR A 14 -6.99 16.81 8.21
N ALA A 15 -8.15 17.36 7.85
CA ALA A 15 -9.03 16.75 6.85
C ALA A 15 -8.34 16.58 5.49
N ALA A 16 -7.48 17.54 5.09
CA ALA A 16 -6.71 17.47 3.86
C ALA A 16 -5.67 16.34 3.90
N GLU A 17 -4.94 16.18 5.00
CA GLU A 17 -3.97 15.10 5.19
C GLU A 17 -4.64 13.73 5.17
N ARG A 18 -5.75 13.57 5.88
CA ARG A 18 -6.54 12.33 5.84
C ARG A 18 -7.01 11.99 4.43
N LEU A 19 -7.55 12.98 3.72
CA LEU A 19 -8.01 12.80 2.34
C LEU A 19 -6.87 12.38 1.41
N ALA A 20 -5.66 12.93 1.59
CA ALA A 20 -4.49 12.56 0.80
C ALA A 20 -4.12 11.08 1.03
N VAL A 21 -4.07 10.65 2.30
CA VAL A 21 -3.79 9.24 2.66
C VAL A 21 -4.85 8.30 2.05
N GLU A 22 -6.12 8.59 2.24
CA GLU A 22 -7.22 7.77 1.71
C GLU A 22 -7.21 7.74 0.17
N THR A 23 -6.87 8.86 -0.48
CA THR A 23 -6.78 8.97 -1.94
C THR A 23 -5.62 8.15 -2.50
N PHE A 24 -4.49 8.09 -1.79
CA PHE A 24 -3.35 7.25 -2.13
C PHE A 24 -3.78 5.77 -2.28
N TYR A 25 -4.42 5.20 -1.27
CA TYR A 25 -4.88 3.79 -1.31
C TYR A 25 -5.99 3.57 -2.33
N ARG A 26 -6.86 4.57 -2.53
CA ARG A 26 -7.90 4.51 -3.54
C ARG A 26 -7.34 4.43 -4.97
N ALA A 27 -6.16 4.98 -5.24
CA ALA A 27 -5.51 4.89 -6.54
C ALA A 27 -5.30 3.42 -6.96
N PHE A 28 -4.92 2.56 -6.04
CA PHE A 28 -4.75 1.12 -6.27
C PHE A 28 -6.10 0.40 -6.40
N SER A 29 -7.02 0.60 -5.47
CA SER A 29 -8.34 -0.05 -5.50
C SER A 29 -9.18 0.33 -6.72
N ALA A 30 -9.10 1.58 -7.18
CA ALA A 30 -9.82 2.06 -8.34
C ALA A 30 -9.07 1.82 -9.66
N GLY A 31 -7.82 1.37 -9.60
CA GLY A 31 -6.95 1.26 -10.77
C GLY A 31 -6.72 2.59 -11.49
N ASN A 32 -6.77 3.68 -10.74
CA ASN A 32 -6.67 5.04 -11.28
C ASN A 32 -5.41 5.74 -10.77
N ALA A 33 -4.31 5.57 -11.49
CA ALA A 33 -3.02 6.17 -11.16
C ALA A 33 -3.06 7.72 -11.14
N GLY A 34 -3.99 8.35 -11.85
CA GLY A 34 -4.17 9.81 -11.84
C GLY A 34 -4.57 10.38 -10.48
N LEU A 35 -5.12 9.56 -9.58
CA LEU A 35 -5.42 9.98 -8.19
C LEU A 35 -4.15 10.32 -7.40
N LEU A 36 -2.99 9.81 -7.79
CA LEU A 36 -1.72 10.16 -7.16
C LEU A 36 -1.40 11.66 -7.30
N ASP A 37 -1.88 12.31 -8.36
CA ASP A 37 -1.65 13.76 -8.56
C ASP A 37 -2.29 14.62 -7.46
N GLN A 38 -3.29 14.07 -6.76
CA GLN A 38 -3.96 14.72 -5.65
C GLN A 38 -3.41 14.27 -4.28
N ALA A 39 -2.85 13.08 -4.21
CA ALA A 39 -2.43 12.45 -2.96
C ALA A 39 -0.99 12.73 -2.58
N VAL A 40 -0.07 12.77 -3.55
CA VAL A 40 1.36 12.86 -3.29
C VAL A 40 2.01 14.05 -4.00
N THR A 41 3.18 14.50 -3.51
CA THR A 41 3.97 15.53 -4.20
C THR A 41 4.62 14.96 -5.47
N PRO A 42 5.01 15.82 -6.46
CA PRO A 42 5.69 15.32 -7.66
C PRO A 42 6.99 14.56 -7.38
N ASP A 43 7.73 14.98 -6.36
CA ASP A 43 9.00 14.43 -5.89
C ASP A 43 8.84 13.45 -4.72
N TRP A 44 7.62 12.97 -4.50
CA TRP A 44 7.31 11.98 -3.47
C TRP A 44 8.27 10.80 -3.49
N GLN A 45 8.70 10.37 -2.32
CA GLN A 45 9.63 9.27 -2.16
C GLN A 45 8.91 8.02 -1.68
N ASP A 46 8.98 6.98 -2.50
CA ASP A 46 8.53 5.63 -2.20
C ASP A 46 9.70 4.80 -1.67
N ILE A 47 9.58 4.22 -0.49
CA ILE A 47 10.71 3.60 0.22
C ILE A 47 10.30 2.20 0.76
N PRO A 48 10.94 1.14 0.27
CA PRO A 48 11.91 1.09 -0.83
C PRO A 48 11.23 1.17 -2.21
N LEU A 49 11.97 1.57 -3.24
CA LEU A 49 11.48 1.42 -4.62
C LEU A 49 11.35 -0.07 -4.98
N ALA A 50 10.32 -0.43 -5.71
CA ALA A 50 10.21 -1.75 -6.33
C ALA A 50 11.30 -1.95 -7.39
N PRO A 51 11.70 -3.19 -7.70
CA PRO A 51 12.67 -3.46 -8.75
C PRO A 51 12.26 -2.81 -10.09
N GLY A 52 13.11 -1.92 -10.61
CA GLY A 52 12.88 -1.21 -11.87
C GLY A 52 11.94 0.00 -11.79
N GLN A 53 11.42 0.33 -10.63
CA GLN A 53 10.60 1.52 -10.44
C GLN A 53 11.44 2.79 -10.53
N ALA A 54 10.98 3.77 -11.32
CA ALA A 54 11.56 5.10 -11.32
C ALA A 54 11.15 5.89 -10.05
N PRO A 55 11.96 6.83 -9.55
CA PRO A 55 11.61 7.65 -8.41
C PRO A 55 10.46 8.62 -8.71
N GLY A 56 9.84 9.11 -7.65
CA GLY A 56 8.79 10.12 -7.70
C GLY A 56 7.42 9.57 -8.09
N ARG A 57 6.44 10.47 -8.06
CA ARG A 57 5.04 10.16 -8.35
C ARG A 57 4.84 9.47 -9.70
N GLU A 58 5.52 9.93 -10.72
CA GLU A 58 5.37 9.39 -12.08
C GLU A 58 5.92 7.96 -12.18
N GLY A 59 6.90 7.59 -11.35
CA GLY A 59 7.44 6.23 -11.28
C GLY A 59 6.46 5.20 -10.70
N MET A 60 5.51 5.63 -9.87
CA MET A 60 4.49 4.75 -9.30
C MET A 60 3.36 4.44 -10.28
N LYS A 61 3.06 5.32 -11.23
CA LYS A 61 1.92 5.14 -12.16
C LYS A 61 1.99 3.85 -12.97
N PRO A 62 3.15 3.46 -13.57
CA PRO A 62 3.28 2.16 -14.23
C PRO A 62 3.11 0.96 -13.29
N LEU A 63 3.53 1.10 -12.01
CA LEU A 63 3.32 0.03 -11.02
C LEU A 63 1.84 -0.20 -10.74
N ILE A 64 1.04 0.86 -10.58
CA ILE A 64 -0.42 0.74 -10.40
C ILE A 64 -1.03 0.06 -11.62
N ALA A 65 -0.62 0.40 -12.83
CA ALA A 65 -1.12 -0.25 -14.05
C ALA A 65 -0.78 -1.75 -14.07
N GLY A 66 0.46 -2.11 -13.72
CA GLY A 66 0.89 -3.51 -13.60
C GLY A 66 0.15 -4.25 -12.50
N PHE A 67 -0.06 -3.61 -11.34
CA PHE A 67 -0.81 -4.16 -10.22
C PHE A 67 -2.26 -4.50 -10.61
N VAL A 68 -2.94 -3.61 -11.31
CA VAL A 68 -4.31 -3.85 -11.81
C VAL A 68 -4.35 -4.95 -12.87
N ALA A 69 -3.35 -5.03 -13.73
CA ALA A 69 -3.24 -6.11 -14.71
C ALA A 69 -3.05 -7.47 -14.04
N ALA A 70 -2.25 -7.52 -12.97
CA ALA A 70 -2.00 -8.74 -12.20
C ALA A 70 -3.18 -9.14 -11.30
N PHE A 71 -3.86 -8.13 -10.72
CA PHE A 71 -4.92 -8.28 -9.73
C PHE A 71 -6.14 -7.41 -10.09
N PRO A 72 -6.90 -7.73 -11.15
CA PRO A 72 -7.95 -6.85 -11.68
C PRO A 72 -9.14 -6.63 -10.74
N ASP A 73 -9.30 -7.47 -9.73
CA ASP A 73 -10.30 -7.37 -8.66
C ASP A 73 -9.71 -6.91 -7.32
N ALA A 74 -8.49 -6.37 -7.34
CA ALA A 74 -7.82 -5.96 -6.12
C ALA A 74 -8.57 -4.85 -5.40
N LYS A 75 -8.61 -4.98 -4.07
CA LYS A 75 -9.18 -3.98 -3.17
C LYS A 75 -8.21 -3.73 -2.03
N VAL A 76 -7.89 -2.47 -1.78
CA VAL A 76 -7.18 -2.03 -0.58
C VAL A 76 -8.20 -1.57 0.45
N THR A 77 -8.21 -2.20 1.60
CA THR A 77 -9.06 -1.82 2.74
C THR A 77 -8.17 -1.23 3.82
N VAL A 78 -8.35 0.07 4.07
CA VAL A 78 -7.68 0.74 5.20
C VAL A 78 -8.46 0.43 6.46
N HIS A 79 -7.81 -0.24 7.41
CA HIS A 79 -8.40 -0.62 8.69
C HIS A 79 -8.20 0.45 9.75
N GLU A 80 -7.07 1.16 9.70
CA GLU A 80 -6.69 2.12 10.72
C GLU A 80 -5.71 3.14 10.16
N ILE A 81 -5.90 4.40 10.53
CA ILE A 81 -4.97 5.50 10.28
C ILE A 81 -4.65 6.15 11.62
N ILE A 82 -3.40 6.07 12.04
CA ILE A 82 -2.87 6.76 13.21
C ILE A 82 -2.10 7.98 12.74
N GLY A 83 -2.36 9.17 13.28
CA GLY A 83 -1.74 10.38 12.79
C GLY A 83 -1.35 11.39 13.86
N ALA A 84 -0.36 12.18 13.51
CA ALA A 84 0.04 13.44 14.14
C ALA A 84 0.26 14.48 13.02
N PRO A 85 0.39 15.78 13.31
CA PRO A 85 0.64 16.77 12.26
C PRO A 85 1.81 16.37 11.35
N GLY A 86 1.56 16.24 10.06
CA GLY A 86 2.56 15.84 9.06
C GLY A 86 3.02 14.37 9.10
N ARG A 87 2.37 13.50 9.88
CA ARG A 87 2.75 12.09 10.04
C ARG A 87 1.53 11.19 10.09
N ALA A 88 1.58 10.08 9.34
CA ALA A 88 0.55 9.05 9.42
C ALA A 88 1.18 7.65 9.47
N ALA A 89 0.55 6.76 10.22
CA ALA A 89 0.80 5.32 10.16
C ALA A 89 -0.51 4.64 9.73
N VAL A 90 -0.42 3.68 8.83
CA VAL A 90 -1.58 3.02 8.25
C VAL A 90 -1.46 1.51 8.39
N ARG A 91 -2.55 0.89 8.80
CA ARG A 91 -2.74 -0.56 8.76
C ARG A 91 -3.84 -0.86 7.75
N ALA A 92 -3.47 -1.60 6.71
CA ALA A 92 -4.38 -1.93 5.63
C ALA A 92 -4.21 -3.38 5.15
N GLU A 93 -5.08 -3.79 4.25
CA GLU A 93 -5.11 -5.12 3.66
C GLU A 93 -5.43 -5.01 2.17
N ILE A 94 -4.72 -5.77 1.36
CA ILE A 94 -5.00 -5.96 -0.05
C ILE A 94 -5.63 -7.34 -0.22
N THR A 95 -6.81 -7.41 -0.82
CA THR A 95 -7.43 -8.66 -1.25
C THR A 95 -7.55 -8.68 -2.77
N GLY A 96 -7.49 -9.86 -3.38
CA GLY A 96 -7.63 -9.99 -4.83
C GLY A 96 -7.41 -11.40 -5.32
N THR A 97 -7.42 -11.56 -6.65
CA THR A 97 -7.16 -12.82 -7.34
C THR A 97 -5.94 -12.65 -8.25
N HIS A 98 -4.98 -13.56 -8.16
CA HIS A 98 -3.76 -13.54 -8.97
C HIS A 98 -4.03 -14.01 -10.40
N LYS A 99 -4.33 -13.06 -11.28
CA LYS A 99 -4.75 -13.32 -12.68
C LYS A 99 -3.70 -12.92 -13.74
N GLY A 100 -2.70 -12.13 -13.38
CA GLY A 100 -1.61 -11.72 -14.25
C GLY A 100 -0.26 -12.00 -13.60
N GLU A 101 0.83 -11.95 -14.38
CA GLU A 101 2.18 -12.07 -13.84
C GLU A 101 2.46 -10.94 -12.85
N TRP A 102 3.09 -11.26 -11.73
CA TRP A 102 3.55 -10.29 -10.76
C TRP A 102 4.89 -10.72 -10.15
N PHE A 103 5.90 -9.85 -10.24
CA PHE A 103 7.27 -10.12 -9.79
C PHE A 103 7.85 -11.48 -10.27
N GLY A 104 7.61 -11.82 -11.53
CA GLY A 104 8.08 -13.06 -12.13
C GLY A 104 7.27 -14.31 -11.75
N VAL A 105 6.20 -14.17 -10.97
CA VAL A 105 5.28 -15.26 -10.65
C VAL A 105 4.16 -15.29 -11.67
N ALA A 106 4.06 -16.40 -12.41
CA ALA A 106 2.99 -16.62 -13.38
C ALA A 106 1.61 -16.68 -12.70
N PRO A 107 0.52 -16.26 -13.37
CA PRO A 107 -0.81 -16.23 -12.78
C PRO A 107 -1.25 -17.60 -12.29
N THR A 108 -1.76 -17.66 -11.07
CA THR A 108 -2.19 -18.92 -10.42
C THR A 108 -3.70 -19.06 -10.33
N GLY A 109 -4.46 -17.97 -10.54
CA GLY A 109 -5.90 -17.93 -10.35
C GLY A 109 -6.35 -17.98 -8.89
N LYS A 110 -5.43 -18.01 -7.93
CA LYS A 110 -5.74 -18.09 -6.51
C LYS A 110 -6.08 -16.72 -5.93
N THR A 111 -6.99 -16.70 -4.97
CA THR A 111 -7.30 -15.53 -4.15
C THR A 111 -6.26 -15.37 -3.04
N PHE A 112 -6.08 -14.14 -2.58
CA PHE A 112 -5.19 -13.81 -1.49
C PHE A 112 -5.73 -12.67 -0.63
N SER A 113 -5.19 -12.60 0.58
CA SER A 113 -5.32 -11.48 1.50
C SER A 113 -3.93 -11.15 2.04
N MET A 114 -3.44 -9.95 1.77
CA MET A 114 -2.10 -9.50 2.11
C MET A 114 -2.17 -8.27 2.99
N ARG A 115 -1.55 -8.34 4.16
CA ARG A 115 -1.45 -7.20 5.09
C ARG A 115 -0.34 -6.26 4.66
N LEU A 116 -0.57 -4.97 4.92
CA LEU A 116 0.46 -3.94 4.75
C LEU A 116 0.42 -2.95 5.91
N HIS A 117 1.60 -2.45 6.25
CA HIS A 117 1.80 -1.41 7.26
C HIS A 117 2.70 -0.34 6.66
N GLU A 118 2.26 0.91 6.71
CA GLU A 118 2.96 2.01 6.07
C GLU A 118 3.07 3.22 6.99
N PHE A 119 4.15 3.97 6.81
CA PHE A 119 4.36 5.26 7.44
C PHE A 119 4.47 6.35 6.38
N HIS A 120 3.80 7.47 6.61
CA HIS A 120 3.81 8.59 5.67
C HIS A 120 4.28 9.87 6.34
N HIS A 121 5.07 10.66 5.61
CA HIS A 121 5.25 12.07 5.91
C HIS A 121 4.35 12.88 4.97
N LEU A 122 3.79 13.98 5.50
CA LEU A 122 2.92 14.87 4.76
C LEU A 122 3.37 16.31 4.95
N GLU A 123 3.24 17.09 3.89
CA GLU A 123 3.42 18.54 3.86
C GLU A 123 2.32 19.13 2.98
N ASP A 124 1.73 20.25 3.41
CA ASP A 124 0.68 20.96 2.69
C ASP A 124 -0.47 20.05 2.17
N GLY A 125 -0.86 19.06 3.00
CA GLY A 125 -1.96 18.15 2.68
C GLY A 125 -1.63 17.09 1.62
N ARG A 126 -0.34 16.81 1.35
CA ARG A 126 0.12 15.76 0.42
C ARG A 126 1.22 14.91 1.03
N LEU A 127 1.29 13.65 0.63
CA LEU A 127 2.38 12.76 1.02
C LEU A 127 3.66 13.18 0.32
N THR A 128 4.74 13.29 1.09
CA THR A 128 6.10 13.55 0.59
C THR A 128 6.97 12.29 0.64
N HIS A 129 6.70 11.41 1.60
CA HIS A 129 7.41 10.13 1.77
C HIS A 129 6.45 9.04 2.20
N THR A 130 6.68 7.84 1.73
CA THR A 130 6.01 6.61 2.19
C THR A 130 7.05 5.54 2.45
N TRP A 131 7.12 5.02 3.67
CA TRP A 131 7.80 3.78 4.00
C TRP A 131 6.76 2.68 4.06
N HIS A 132 6.93 1.67 3.23
CA HIS A 132 5.92 0.63 3.07
C HIS A 132 6.49 -0.77 3.32
N MET A 133 5.64 -1.64 3.80
CA MET A 133 5.95 -3.05 3.97
C MET A 133 4.67 -3.87 3.79
N GLU A 134 4.68 -4.72 2.77
CA GLU A 134 3.65 -5.69 2.47
C GLU A 134 4.13 -7.10 2.81
N ASP A 135 3.21 -7.96 3.23
CA ASP A 135 3.47 -9.38 3.50
C ASP A 135 3.58 -10.19 2.19
N TRP A 136 4.61 -9.91 1.39
CA TRP A 136 4.87 -10.64 0.14
C TRP A 136 5.18 -12.12 0.38
N CYS A 137 5.76 -12.48 1.52
CA CYS A 137 5.99 -13.87 1.89
C CYS A 137 4.67 -14.62 2.10
N GLY A 138 3.74 -14.00 2.81
CA GLY A 138 2.38 -14.52 2.97
C GLY A 138 1.63 -14.63 1.65
N TRP A 139 1.77 -13.63 0.76
CA TRP A 139 1.20 -13.68 -0.59
C TRP A 139 1.75 -14.86 -1.40
N LEU A 140 3.08 -15.03 -1.47
CA LEU A 140 3.73 -16.14 -2.18
C LEU A 140 3.23 -17.51 -1.68
N SER A 141 3.06 -17.65 -0.36
CA SER A 141 2.51 -18.87 0.24
C SER A 141 1.07 -19.14 -0.21
N GLN A 142 0.21 -18.11 -0.18
CA GLN A 142 -1.20 -18.20 -0.54
C GLN A 142 -1.39 -18.54 -2.02
N VAL A 143 -0.59 -17.98 -2.92
CA VAL A 143 -0.68 -18.26 -4.34
C VAL A 143 0.09 -19.53 -4.74
N GLY A 144 0.79 -20.17 -3.80
CA GLY A 144 1.51 -21.45 -4.03
C GLY A 144 2.84 -21.27 -4.75
N ALA A 145 3.43 -20.08 -4.69
CA ALA A 145 4.73 -19.76 -5.29
C ALA A 145 5.88 -19.70 -4.28
N TRP A 146 5.61 -19.94 -2.99
CA TRP A 146 6.65 -20.02 -1.96
C TRP A 146 7.53 -21.23 -2.18
N PRO A 147 8.88 -21.11 -2.14
CA PRO A 147 9.76 -22.25 -2.32
C PRO A 147 9.53 -23.30 -1.24
N ALA A 148 9.18 -24.52 -1.63
CA ALA A 148 8.94 -25.64 -0.71
C ALA A 148 10.19 -26.11 0.08
N LYS A 149 11.36 -25.49 -0.13
CA LYS A 149 12.65 -25.92 0.41
C LYS A 149 13.17 -25.10 1.61
N LEU A 150 12.34 -24.29 2.28
CA LEU A 150 12.73 -23.62 3.54
C LEU A 150 12.34 -24.43 4.80
N ALA A 151 11.84 -25.65 4.63
CA ALA A 151 11.54 -26.57 5.73
C ALA A 151 12.61 -27.67 5.80
N ALA A 152 13.86 -27.28 6.05
CA ALA A 152 14.93 -28.21 6.42
C ALA A 152 15.77 -27.61 7.53
#